data_2372e63e69433d24ea98dbd87419725d
#
_entry.id   2372e63e69433d24ea98dbd87419725d
#
_cell.length_a   1.000
_cell.length_b   1.000
_cell.length_c   1.000
_cell.angle_alpha   90.00
_cell.angle_beta   90.00
_cell.angle_gamma   90.00
#
_symmetry.space_group_name_H-M   'P 1'
#
loop_
_entity.id
_entity.type
_entity.pdbx_description
1 polymer ?
#
loop_
_entity_poly.entity_id
_entity_poly.type
_entity_poly.pdbx_seq_one_letter_code
_entity_poly.pdbx_strand_id
1 'polypeptide(L)'
;SVSIGKSVDAMGIPYYMSQMNQFLRSFTKAFNDIERGDAADPAVDLNGKEMGSFFVGKRALGGEYDFTDTQISSGSNTYYQLTALNFAVNSESITDPGRFAAVTRSEYTDGVDKYTLLDSLKKLESDTKLYRGTGADDFLQCLLSDISVDTEEAELFSKNYSNIESTI
;
A
#
# COMPACT_ATOMS: atom_id res chain seq x y z
N SER A 1 18.50 -38.57 13.64
CA SER A 1 17.58 -37.49 13.22
C SER A 1 17.34 -36.58 14.42
N VAL A 2 17.91 -35.42 14.39
CA VAL A 2 17.63 -34.35 15.35
C VAL A 2 16.27 -33.81 14.98
N SER A 3 15.22 -34.14 15.68
CA SER A 3 13.98 -33.40 15.62
C SER A 3 14.22 -32.08 16.34
N ILE A 4 14.42 -31.02 15.60
CA ILE A 4 14.34 -29.66 16.11
C ILE A 4 12.92 -29.52 16.65
N GLY A 5 12.83 -29.29 17.96
CA GLY A 5 11.56 -29.18 18.65
C GLY A 5 10.67 -28.15 17.99
N LYS A 6 9.36 -28.33 18.20
CA LYS A 6 8.22 -27.54 17.69
C LYS A 6 8.64 -26.31 16.92
N SER A 7 8.34 -26.32 15.64
CA SER A 7 8.61 -25.24 14.70
C SER A 7 8.64 -23.88 15.40
N VAL A 8 9.75 -23.20 15.31
CA VAL A 8 9.78 -21.76 15.58
C VAL A 8 8.74 -21.18 14.63
N ASP A 9 7.67 -20.68 15.15
CA ASP A 9 6.54 -20.11 14.39
C ASP A 9 6.92 -18.69 13.91
N ALA A 10 8.19 -18.51 13.55
CA ALA A 10 8.71 -17.27 13.04
C ALA A 10 8.36 -17.18 11.56
N MET A 11 7.45 -16.29 11.25
CA MET A 11 7.12 -15.94 9.86
C MET A 11 8.32 -15.22 9.25
N GLY A 12 8.93 -15.81 8.24
CA GLY A 12 10.11 -15.24 7.60
C GLY A 12 9.80 -14.00 6.72
N ILE A 13 10.87 -13.31 6.29
CA ILE A 13 10.80 -12.13 5.41
C ILE A 13 9.81 -12.29 4.24
N PRO A 14 9.75 -13.44 3.53
CA PRO A 14 8.77 -13.61 2.44
C PRO A 14 7.31 -13.48 2.86
N TYR A 15 6.98 -13.90 4.08
CA TYR A 15 5.62 -13.76 4.62
C TYR A 15 5.27 -12.27 4.80
N TYR A 16 6.13 -11.50 5.48
CA TYR A 16 5.90 -10.07 5.69
C TYR A 16 5.86 -9.27 4.40
N MET A 17 6.73 -9.61 3.45
CA MET A 17 6.69 -9.02 2.10
C MET A 17 5.37 -9.31 1.39
N SER A 18 4.85 -10.53 1.51
CA SER A 18 3.55 -10.89 0.94
C SER A 18 2.41 -10.11 1.57
N GLN A 19 2.40 -9.97 2.91
CA GLN A 19 1.39 -9.19 3.63
C GLN A 19 1.43 -7.71 3.23
N MET A 20 2.63 -7.12 3.18
CA MET A 20 2.82 -5.74 2.75
C MET A 20 2.36 -5.53 1.31
N ASN A 21 2.70 -6.43 0.38
CA ASN A 21 2.28 -6.32 -1.01
C ASN A 21 0.76 -6.38 -1.16
N GLN A 22 0.09 -7.28 -0.42
CA GLN A 22 -1.37 -7.37 -0.45
C GLN A 22 -2.04 -6.11 0.14
N PHE A 23 -1.52 -5.62 1.26
CA PHE A 23 -1.97 -4.37 1.85
C PHE A 23 -1.81 -3.20 0.87
N LEU A 24 -0.62 -3.02 0.29
CA LEU A 24 -0.33 -1.95 -0.66
C LEU A 24 -1.26 -1.97 -1.88
N ARG A 25 -1.58 -3.15 -2.40
CA ARG A 25 -2.53 -3.29 -3.51
C ARG A 25 -3.92 -2.79 -3.14
N SER A 26 -4.41 -3.19 -1.96
CA SER A 26 -5.72 -2.75 -1.48
C SER A 26 -5.76 -1.26 -1.16
N PHE A 27 -4.74 -0.75 -0.48
CA PHE A 27 -4.61 0.66 -0.15
C PHE A 27 -4.51 1.53 -1.41
N THR A 28 -3.59 1.18 -2.32
CA THR A 28 -3.37 1.92 -3.56
C THR A 28 -4.60 1.95 -4.45
N LYS A 29 -5.31 0.81 -4.55
CA LYS A 29 -6.57 0.78 -5.28
C LYS A 29 -7.59 1.73 -4.67
N ALA A 30 -7.81 1.65 -3.36
CA ALA A 30 -8.77 2.50 -2.67
C ALA A 30 -8.41 4.00 -2.79
N PHE A 31 -7.14 4.35 -2.66
CA PHE A 31 -6.65 5.71 -2.84
C PHE A 31 -6.85 6.22 -4.27
N ASN A 32 -6.41 5.44 -5.25
CA ASN A 32 -6.55 5.81 -6.66
C ASN A 32 -8.02 5.88 -7.12
N ASP A 33 -8.90 5.05 -6.56
CA ASP A 33 -10.33 5.12 -6.86
C ASP A 33 -10.93 6.44 -6.37
N ILE A 34 -10.50 6.95 -5.20
CA ILE A 34 -10.90 8.28 -4.70
C ILE A 34 -10.31 9.38 -5.60
N GLU A 35 -9.01 9.31 -5.93
CA GLU A 35 -8.33 10.28 -6.79
C GLU A 35 -8.87 10.34 -8.23
N ARG A 36 -9.47 9.26 -8.73
CA ARG A 36 -10.16 9.27 -10.02
C ARG A 36 -11.57 9.81 -9.93
N GLY A 37 -12.22 9.64 -8.80
CA GLY A 37 -13.63 9.93 -8.61
C GLY A 37 -14.55 8.94 -9.34
N ASP A 38 -15.82 9.30 -9.42
CA ASP A 38 -16.83 8.54 -10.14
C ASP A 38 -16.77 8.84 -11.65
N ALA A 39 -17.10 7.88 -12.51
CA ALA A 39 -17.16 8.07 -13.95
C ALA A 39 -18.18 9.16 -14.37
N ALA A 40 -19.23 9.37 -13.57
CA ALA A 40 -20.23 10.41 -13.82
C ALA A 40 -19.80 11.80 -13.30
N ASP A 41 -18.91 11.84 -12.29
CA ASP A 41 -18.37 13.06 -11.70
C ASP A 41 -16.90 12.82 -11.32
N PRO A 42 -15.98 12.84 -12.29
CA PRO A 42 -14.58 12.51 -12.08
C PRO A 42 -13.89 13.54 -11.19
N ALA A 43 -12.92 13.07 -10.44
CA ALA A 43 -12.06 13.94 -9.66
C ALA A 43 -11.13 14.75 -10.57
N VAL A 44 -10.89 15.99 -10.19
CA VAL A 44 -10.06 16.92 -10.97
C VAL A 44 -9.00 17.59 -10.11
N ASP A 45 -7.88 17.92 -10.74
CA ASP A 45 -6.79 18.67 -10.13
C ASP A 45 -7.09 20.17 -10.00
N LEU A 46 -6.14 20.94 -9.50
CA LEU A 46 -6.27 22.38 -9.31
C LEU A 46 -6.53 23.15 -10.62
N ASN A 47 -6.27 22.55 -11.78
CA ASN A 47 -6.51 23.13 -13.10
C ASN A 47 -7.78 22.59 -13.77
N GLY A 48 -8.59 21.81 -13.07
CA GLY A 48 -9.79 21.16 -13.59
C GLY A 48 -9.53 19.99 -14.56
N LYS A 49 -8.29 19.47 -14.60
CA LYS A 49 -7.94 18.30 -15.41
C LYS A 49 -8.22 17.03 -14.65
N GLU A 50 -8.85 16.06 -15.29
CA GLU A 50 -9.13 14.74 -14.69
C GLU A 50 -7.85 14.05 -14.20
N MET A 51 -7.99 13.38 -13.06
CA MET A 51 -6.92 12.59 -12.45
C MET A 51 -6.93 11.14 -12.94
N GLY A 52 -5.73 10.59 -13.06
CA GLY A 52 -5.51 9.16 -13.25
C GLY A 52 -5.12 8.48 -11.94
N SER A 53 -4.20 7.53 -12.02
CA SER A 53 -3.62 6.89 -10.82
C SER A 53 -2.61 7.81 -10.16
N PHE A 54 -2.82 8.15 -8.88
CA PHE A 54 -1.84 8.91 -8.10
C PHE A 54 -0.67 8.03 -7.66
N PHE A 55 -0.97 6.86 -7.11
CA PHE A 55 0.04 5.85 -6.83
C PHE A 55 0.15 4.85 -7.98
N VAL A 56 1.38 4.54 -8.33
CA VAL A 56 1.74 3.67 -9.46
C VAL A 56 2.79 2.65 -9.07
N GLY A 57 3.03 1.66 -9.93
CA GLY A 57 4.17 0.75 -9.83
C GLY A 57 5.21 1.09 -10.89
N LYS A 58 6.45 1.31 -10.50
CA LYS A 58 7.55 1.49 -11.45
C LYS A 58 7.90 0.17 -12.13
N ARG A 59 8.18 0.21 -13.43
CA ARG A 59 8.68 -0.94 -14.19
C ARG A 59 10.20 -1.02 -14.15
N ALA A 60 10.74 -2.23 -14.12
CA ALA A 60 12.19 -2.45 -14.07
C ALA A 60 12.94 -1.86 -15.28
N LEU A 61 12.31 -1.83 -16.44
CA LEU A 61 12.87 -1.30 -17.70
C LEU A 61 12.48 0.16 -17.96
N GLY A 62 11.95 0.85 -16.98
CA GLY A 62 11.46 2.22 -17.08
C GLY A 62 9.96 2.32 -17.38
N GLY A 63 9.39 3.47 -17.03
CA GLY A 63 7.96 3.73 -17.11
C GLY A 63 7.16 3.22 -15.89
N GLU A 64 5.85 3.32 -16.00
CA GLU A 64 4.91 3.02 -14.94
C GLU A 64 3.89 1.97 -15.41
N TYR A 65 3.36 1.20 -14.47
CA TYR A 65 2.21 0.34 -14.74
C TYR A 65 0.96 1.22 -14.84
N ASP A 66 0.23 1.04 -15.94
CA ASP A 66 -1.09 1.62 -16.09
C ASP A 66 -2.13 0.65 -15.49
N PHE A 67 -2.70 1.03 -14.35
CA PHE A 67 -3.73 0.24 -13.67
C PHE A 67 -5.12 0.49 -14.29
N THR A 68 -5.27 0.20 -15.58
CA THR A 68 -6.54 0.29 -16.30
C THR A 68 -7.56 -0.73 -15.84
N ASP A 69 -7.08 -1.91 -15.40
CA ASP A 69 -7.92 -2.89 -14.74
C ASP A 69 -7.88 -2.67 -13.22
N THR A 70 -9.00 -2.29 -12.65
CA THR A 70 -9.14 -1.97 -11.23
C THR A 70 -9.14 -3.19 -10.31
N GLN A 71 -8.96 -4.41 -10.85
CA GLN A 71 -8.89 -5.63 -10.05
C GLN A 71 -7.52 -5.80 -9.38
N ILE A 72 -7.53 -6.52 -8.25
CA ILE A 72 -6.30 -6.91 -7.53
C ILE A 72 -5.79 -8.28 -8.00
N SER A 73 -6.55 -8.96 -8.86
CA SER A 73 -6.23 -10.28 -9.39
C SER A 73 -5.02 -10.29 -10.33
N SER A 74 -4.51 -11.48 -10.63
CA SER A 74 -3.41 -11.66 -11.56
C SER A 74 -3.70 -11.03 -12.93
N GLY A 75 -2.71 -10.35 -13.51
CA GLY A 75 -2.82 -9.71 -14.82
C GLY A 75 -1.74 -8.66 -15.05
N SER A 76 -1.56 -8.23 -16.30
CA SER A 76 -0.49 -7.32 -16.68
C SER A 76 -0.76 -5.84 -16.35
N ASN A 77 -2.03 -5.44 -16.26
CA ASN A 77 -2.45 -4.06 -16.00
C ASN A 77 -3.28 -3.93 -14.72
N THR A 78 -3.18 -4.92 -13.83
CA THR A 78 -3.88 -4.95 -12.55
C THR A 78 -2.96 -4.50 -11.42
N TYR A 79 -3.55 -4.16 -10.26
CA TYR A 79 -2.80 -3.88 -9.04
C TYR A 79 -1.96 -5.05 -8.54
N TYR A 80 -2.14 -6.26 -9.10
CA TYR A 80 -1.27 -7.40 -8.80
C TYR A 80 0.20 -7.15 -9.11
N GLN A 81 0.49 -6.29 -10.08
CA GLN A 81 1.87 -5.88 -10.45
C GLN A 81 2.53 -4.95 -9.41
N LEU A 82 1.74 -4.41 -8.49
CA LEU A 82 2.23 -3.53 -7.44
C LEU A 82 2.85 -4.34 -6.29
N THR A 83 4.02 -3.92 -5.89
CA THR A 83 4.78 -4.46 -4.75
C THR A 83 5.37 -3.33 -3.92
N ALA A 84 5.81 -3.62 -2.69
CA ALA A 84 6.51 -2.65 -1.86
C ALA A 84 7.82 -2.13 -2.50
N LEU A 85 8.41 -2.90 -3.41
CA LEU A 85 9.67 -2.53 -4.08
C LEU A 85 9.48 -1.58 -5.26
N ASN A 86 8.31 -1.56 -5.88
CA ASN A 86 8.05 -0.73 -7.06
C ASN A 86 6.97 0.35 -6.84
N PHE A 87 6.42 0.43 -5.63
CA PHE A 87 5.44 1.44 -5.25
C PHE A 87 6.02 2.85 -5.35
N ALA A 88 5.30 3.76 -5.99
CA ALA A 88 5.72 5.14 -6.19
C ALA A 88 4.54 6.08 -6.44
N VAL A 89 4.78 7.38 -6.30
CA VAL A 89 3.88 8.42 -6.83
C VAL A 89 4.11 8.53 -8.34
N ASN A 90 3.08 8.82 -9.11
CA ASN A 90 3.19 8.99 -10.55
C ASN A 90 4.10 10.18 -10.91
N SER A 91 4.73 10.12 -12.08
CA SER A 91 5.70 11.11 -12.52
C SER A 91 5.10 12.49 -12.73
N GLU A 92 3.84 12.58 -13.15
CA GLU A 92 3.15 13.86 -13.36
C GLU A 92 2.97 14.60 -12.04
N SER A 93 2.50 13.92 -10.99
CA SER A 93 2.30 14.52 -9.65
C SER A 93 3.61 14.88 -8.95
N ILE A 94 4.70 14.15 -9.23
CA ILE A 94 6.04 14.52 -8.73
C ILE A 94 6.52 15.83 -9.38
N THR A 95 6.26 16.00 -10.68
CA THR A 95 6.71 17.16 -11.45
C THR A 95 5.83 18.38 -11.19
N ASP A 96 4.53 18.17 -11.03
CA ASP A 96 3.54 19.20 -10.76
C ASP A 96 2.69 18.81 -9.53
N PRO A 97 2.98 19.38 -8.35
CA PRO A 97 2.21 19.14 -7.13
C PRO A 97 0.73 19.53 -7.24
N GLY A 98 0.37 20.38 -8.22
CA GLY A 98 -1.04 20.73 -8.52
C GLY A 98 -1.83 19.56 -9.12
N ARG A 99 -1.14 18.49 -9.53
CA ARG A 99 -1.74 17.22 -9.98
C ARG A 99 -2.14 16.33 -8.79
N PHE A 100 -3.07 16.83 -8.00
CA PHE A 100 -3.72 16.14 -6.90
C PHE A 100 -5.20 16.55 -6.87
N ALA A 101 -6.10 15.56 -6.77
CA ALA A 101 -7.53 15.84 -6.75
C ALA A 101 -8.01 16.17 -5.32
N ALA A 102 -8.59 17.34 -5.17
CA ALA A 102 -9.23 17.76 -3.92
C ALA A 102 -10.75 17.84 -4.05
N VAL A 103 -11.26 17.97 -5.27
CA VAL A 103 -12.67 18.20 -5.61
C VAL A 103 -13.09 17.36 -6.80
N THR A 104 -14.39 17.12 -6.94
CA THR A 104 -14.97 16.57 -8.17
C THR A 104 -15.13 17.63 -9.24
N ARG A 105 -15.40 17.21 -10.48
CA ARG A 105 -15.63 18.14 -11.59
C ARG A 105 -16.83 19.04 -11.34
N SER A 106 -17.91 18.53 -10.76
CA SER A 106 -19.09 19.33 -10.45
C SER A 106 -18.77 20.36 -9.37
N GLU A 107 -18.08 20.00 -8.30
CA GLU A 107 -17.62 20.91 -7.25
C GLU A 107 -16.70 22.02 -7.82
N TYR A 108 -15.75 21.64 -8.67
CA TYR A 108 -14.84 22.57 -9.34
C TYR A 108 -15.60 23.59 -10.21
N THR A 109 -16.59 23.11 -10.99
CA THR A 109 -17.38 23.96 -11.89
C THR A 109 -18.29 24.92 -11.10
N ASP A 110 -18.87 24.43 -10.01
CA ASP A 110 -19.77 25.21 -9.16
C ASP A 110 -19.02 26.17 -8.21
N GLY A 111 -17.70 26.04 -8.11
CA GLY A 111 -16.86 26.82 -7.21
C GLY A 111 -17.13 26.53 -5.73
N VAL A 112 -17.59 25.33 -5.40
CA VAL A 112 -17.93 24.91 -4.05
C VAL A 112 -16.95 23.86 -3.57
N ASP A 113 -16.08 24.26 -2.64
CA ASP A 113 -15.12 23.34 -2.00
C ASP A 113 -15.82 22.59 -0.86
N LYS A 114 -16.34 21.40 -1.12
CA LYS A 114 -16.90 20.52 -0.09
C LYS A 114 -15.85 19.61 0.54
N TYR A 115 -14.69 19.50 -0.08
CA TYR A 115 -13.56 18.64 0.37
C TYR A 115 -13.94 17.16 0.57
N THR A 116 -14.97 16.69 -0.16
CA THR A 116 -15.49 15.32 -0.02
C THR A 116 -14.44 14.26 -0.34
N LEU A 117 -13.56 14.54 -1.31
CA LEU A 117 -12.45 13.64 -1.66
C LEU A 117 -11.41 13.59 -0.54
N LEU A 118 -11.05 14.74 0.03
CA LEU A 118 -10.10 14.80 1.16
C LEU A 118 -10.63 14.09 2.39
N ASP A 119 -11.92 14.23 2.69
CA ASP A 119 -12.57 13.47 3.77
C ASP A 119 -12.55 11.96 3.51
N SER A 120 -12.73 11.55 2.26
CA SER A 120 -12.65 10.15 1.85
C SER A 120 -11.23 9.61 1.98
N LEU A 121 -10.22 10.38 1.59
CA LEU A 121 -8.81 10.02 1.76
C LEU A 121 -8.43 9.90 3.23
N LYS A 122 -8.89 10.83 4.07
CA LYS A 122 -8.67 10.77 5.52
C LYS A 122 -9.26 9.51 6.15
N LYS A 123 -10.44 9.08 5.70
CA LYS A 123 -11.08 7.85 6.18
C LYS A 123 -10.32 6.56 5.81
N LEU A 124 -9.44 6.61 4.80
CA LEU A 124 -8.59 5.45 4.49
C LEU A 124 -7.59 5.12 5.60
N GLU A 125 -7.21 6.10 6.42
CA GLU A 125 -6.26 5.89 7.52
C GLU A 125 -6.82 4.91 8.57
N SER A 126 -8.04 5.14 9.05
CA SER A 126 -8.59 4.40 10.19
C SER A 126 -9.98 3.81 9.97
N ASP A 127 -10.86 4.53 9.26
CA ASP A 127 -12.29 4.18 9.21
C ASP A 127 -12.59 3.13 8.14
N THR A 128 -11.77 3.03 7.09
CA THR A 128 -12.00 2.11 5.98
C THR A 128 -11.29 0.79 6.22
N LYS A 129 -12.06 -0.30 6.21
CA LYS A 129 -11.51 -1.67 6.35
C LYS A 129 -10.87 -2.12 5.04
N LEU A 130 -9.59 -1.79 4.89
CA LEU A 130 -8.84 -2.03 3.65
C LEU A 130 -8.32 -3.45 3.51
N TYR A 131 -7.88 -4.05 4.62
CA TYR A 131 -7.24 -5.35 4.59
C TYR A 131 -7.55 -6.16 5.85
N ARG A 132 -8.00 -7.40 5.67
CA ARG A 132 -8.37 -8.33 6.76
C ARG A 132 -9.35 -7.73 7.79
N GLY A 133 -10.18 -6.80 7.36
CA GLY A 133 -11.17 -6.16 8.22
C GLY A 133 -10.64 -5.07 9.15
N THR A 134 -9.40 -4.62 8.95
CA THR A 134 -8.76 -3.54 9.71
C THR A 134 -8.52 -2.30 8.86
N GLY A 135 -8.37 -1.14 9.49
CA GLY A 135 -7.88 0.08 8.87
C GLY A 135 -6.39 -0.01 8.52
N ALA A 136 -5.88 0.99 7.79
CA ALA A 136 -4.49 1.00 7.36
C ALA A 136 -3.51 1.12 8.53
N ASP A 137 -3.81 1.99 9.48
CA ASP A 137 -3.01 2.22 10.68
C ASP A 137 -2.94 0.97 11.58
N ASP A 138 -4.07 0.36 11.89
CA ASP A 138 -4.13 -0.86 12.70
C ASP A 138 -3.36 -2.00 12.06
N PHE A 139 -3.51 -2.19 10.74
CA PHE A 139 -2.79 -3.24 10.03
C PHE A 139 -1.28 -3.03 10.09
N LEU A 140 -0.80 -1.80 9.83
CA LEU A 140 0.62 -1.49 9.86
C LEU A 140 1.22 -1.61 11.27
N GLN A 141 0.47 -1.23 12.31
CA GLN A 141 0.89 -1.42 13.69
C GLN A 141 1.00 -2.89 14.07
N CYS A 142 0.02 -3.71 13.69
CA CYS A 142 0.07 -5.16 13.91
C CYS A 142 1.28 -5.77 13.19
N LEU A 143 1.49 -5.44 11.92
CA LEU A 143 2.61 -5.96 11.14
C LEU A 143 3.96 -5.59 11.76
N LEU A 144 4.11 -4.35 12.22
CA LEU A 144 5.33 -3.88 12.88
C LEU A 144 5.57 -4.60 14.22
N SER A 145 4.51 -4.82 14.99
CA SER A 145 4.57 -5.56 16.24
C SER A 145 5.03 -7.01 16.01
N ASP A 146 4.44 -7.69 15.03
CA ASP A 146 4.79 -9.07 14.69
C ASP A 146 6.26 -9.18 14.24
N ILE A 147 6.74 -8.25 13.40
CA ILE A 147 8.14 -8.18 12.97
C ILE A 147 9.07 -7.98 14.16
N SER A 148 8.70 -7.12 15.12
CA SER A 148 9.50 -6.89 16.33
C SER A 148 9.64 -8.15 17.16
N VAL A 149 8.55 -8.87 17.41
CA VAL A 149 8.56 -10.12 18.19
C VAL A 149 9.43 -11.18 17.51
N ASP A 150 9.23 -11.40 16.21
CA ASP A 150 10.00 -12.37 15.44
C ASP A 150 11.50 -12.02 15.40
N THR A 151 11.83 -10.73 15.37
CA THR A 151 13.23 -10.26 15.40
C THR A 151 13.87 -10.53 16.76
N GLU A 152 13.17 -10.26 17.87
CA GLU A 152 13.65 -10.56 19.23
C GLU A 152 13.86 -12.06 19.43
N GLU A 153 12.94 -12.89 18.97
CA GLU A 153 13.08 -14.35 19.02
C GLU A 153 14.28 -14.85 18.20
N ALA A 154 14.48 -14.31 17.00
CA ALA A 154 15.62 -14.65 16.15
C ALA A 154 16.95 -14.25 16.79
N GLU A 155 17.01 -13.07 17.43
CA GLU A 155 18.21 -12.64 18.18
C GLU A 155 18.53 -13.51 19.37
N LEU A 156 17.51 -13.89 20.16
CA LEU A 156 17.68 -14.82 21.29
C LEU A 156 18.18 -16.17 20.81
N PHE A 157 17.64 -16.67 19.70
CA PHE A 157 18.07 -17.93 19.11
C PHE A 157 19.53 -17.87 18.64
N SER A 158 19.92 -16.80 17.97
CA SER A 158 21.28 -16.54 17.53
C SER A 158 22.26 -16.49 18.70
N LYS A 159 21.93 -15.77 19.76
CA LYS A 159 22.76 -15.69 20.99
C LYS A 159 22.91 -17.05 21.67
N ASN A 160 21.83 -17.83 21.77
CA ASN A 160 21.88 -19.16 22.36
C ASN A 160 22.77 -20.10 21.52
N TYR A 161 22.69 -20.01 20.19
CA TYR A 161 23.51 -20.84 19.29
C TYR A 161 24.99 -20.50 19.40
N SER A 162 25.32 -19.19 19.43
CA SER A 162 26.70 -18.72 19.63
C SER A 162 27.29 -19.15 21.01
N ASN A 163 26.45 -19.15 22.03
CA ASN A 163 26.87 -19.63 23.35
C ASN A 163 27.19 -21.15 23.37
N ILE A 164 26.41 -21.93 22.66
CA ILE A 164 26.64 -23.38 22.51
C ILE A 164 27.93 -23.62 21.72
N GLU A 165 28.14 -22.91 20.62
CA GLU A 165 29.33 -23.01 19.78
C GLU A 165 30.62 -22.65 20.54
N SER A 166 30.55 -21.65 21.43
CA SER A 166 31.69 -21.26 22.24
C SER A 166 31.99 -22.17 23.41
N THR A 167 31.12 -23.18 23.70
CA THR A 167 31.26 -24.11 24.85
C THR A 167 31.75 -25.48 24.37
N ILE A 168 31.87 -25.72 23.09
CA ILE A 168 32.42 -26.94 22.48
C ILE A 168 33.89 -26.71 22.10
#